data_61ba7b1bd4a34f997cc3d792a5c6c785
#
_entry.id   61ba7b1bd4a34f997cc3d792a5c6c785
#
_cell.length_a   1.000
_cell.length_b   1.000
_cell.length_c   1.000
_cell.angle_alpha   90.00
_cell.angle_beta   90.00
_cell.angle_gamma   90.00
#
_symmetry.space_group_name_H-M   'P 1'
#
loop_
_entity.id
_entity.type
_entity.pdbx_description
1 polymer ?
#
loop_
_entity_poly.entity_id
_entity_poly.type
_entity_poly.pdbx_seq_one_letter_code
_entity_poly.pdbx_strand_id
1 'polypeptide(L)'
;TTAGTRSGNVAVGLNAGKAITTGQANTMIGGFAGDATNDGANNTAVGNTALSANCGNNNVAVGASAGIAITGETNTCVGESAGNAITSGNSNICLGQDSDVSSAGNSNSICIGVGITAASNDFSFGKTSNVVTNDFDADAAFTRSSDSRLKNNVANATLGLDFVNNLRPVTYKWKASADLDANDAELAHLRVADDDGNIINHMTTDITMHGLIAQEVKTALDTANVSNFKGWSKDSYGVQQISREMYVIPLIKAVQELSTALDAALARITTLEG
;
A
#
# COMPACT_ATOMS: atom_id res chain seq x y z
N THR A 1 -37.82 19.20 11.29
CA THR A 1 -37.28 19.96 10.16
C THR A 1 -38.04 21.27 10.06
N THR A 2 -37.39 22.39 10.31
CA THR A 2 -37.97 23.74 10.21
C THR A 2 -38.29 24.04 8.74
N ALA A 3 -39.55 24.39 8.46
CA ALA A 3 -40.00 24.72 7.12
C ALA A 3 -39.26 26.00 6.64
N GLY A 4 -38.50 25.90 5.57
CA GLY A 4 -37.89 27.05 4.91
C GLY A 4 -36.56 26.82 4.19
N THR A 5 -35.79 25.79 4.53
CA THR A 5 -34.57 25.41 3.84
C THR A 5 -34.68 23.99 3.31
N ARG A 6 -34.25 23.76 2.07
CA ARG A 6 -34.21 22.41 1.47
C ARG A 6 -33.23 21.58 2.28
N SER A 7 -33.70 20.83 3.27
CA SER A 7 -32.81 20.06 4.12
C SER A 7 -32.16 18.88 3.36
N GLY A 8 -32.87 18.28 2.39
CA GLY A 8 -32.34 17.16 1.59
C GLY A 8 -31.81 15.99 2.42
N ASN A 9 -32.16 15.90 3.71
CA ASN A 9 -31.68 14.85 4.61
C ASN A 9 -32.50 13.55 4.42
N VAL A 10 -31.80 12.43 4.42
CA VAL A 10 -32.37 11.07 4.47
C VAL A 10 -32.00 10.45 5.81
N ALA A 11 -32.96 9.99 6.58
CA ALA A 11 -32.73 9.30 7.86
C ALA A 11 -33.59 8.02 7.94
N VAL A 12 -32.95 6.87 8.07
CA VAL A 12 -33.60 5.56 8.17
C VAL A 12 -33.01 4.76 9.33
N GLY A 13 -33.78 4.51 10.34
CA GLY A 13 -33.36 3.75 11.54
C GLY A 13 -33.70 4.45 12.84
N LEU A 14 -33.54 3.73 13.96
CA LEU A 14 -33.80 4.26 15.29
C LEU A 14 -32.83 5.44 15.58
N ASN A 15 -33.37 6.62 15.86
CA ASN A 15 -32.64 7.83 16.16
C ASN A 15 -31.65 8.29 15.05
N ALA A 16 -31.74 7.77 13.82
CA ALA A 16 -30.89 8.26 12.72
C ALA A 16 -31.11 9.76 12.50
N GLY A 17 -30.02 10.55 12.52
CA GLY A 17 -30.04 12.01 12.33
C GLY A 17 -30.87 12.77 13.37
N LYS A 18 -31.06 12.23 14.56
CA LYS A 18 -31.99 12.76 15.58
C LYS A 18 -31.70 14.21 15.97
N ALA A 19 -30.43 14.60 16.07
CA ALA A 19 -30.02 15.93 16.51
C ALA A 19 -29.93 16.97 15.36
N ILE A 20 -30.16 16.59 14.10
CA ILE A 20 -30.01 17.50 12.98
C ILE A 20 -30.96 18.70 13.12
N THR A 21 -30.44 19.92 13.15
CA THR A 21 -31.18 21.16 13.21
C THR A 21 -31.02 21.98 11.93
N THR A 22 -29.80 22.35 11.58
CA THR A 22 -29.49 23.18 10.41
C THR A 22 -28.70 22.43 9.34
N GLY A 23 -28.16 21.26 9.65
CA GLY A 23 -27.43 20.39 8.70
C GLY A 23 -28.28 19.97 7.51
N GLN A 24 -27.67 19.94 6.31
CA GLN A 24 -28.38 19.66 5.04
C GLN A 24 -27.68 18.56 4.26
N ALA A 25 -28.42 17.94 3.34
CA ALA A 25 -27.92 16.95 2.41
C ALA A 25 -27.21 15.76 3.09
N ASN A 26 -27.64 15.37 4.27
CA ASN A 26 -27.10 14.22 5.00
C ASN A 26 -27.85 12.93 4.66
N THR A 27 -27.16 11.81 4.56
CA THR A 27 -27.72 10.47 4.43
C THR A 27 -27.34 9.65 5.65
N MET A 28 -28.31 9.37 6.54
CA MET A 28 -28.13 8.66 7.82
C MET A 28 -28.95 7.37 7.81
N ILE A 29 -28.31 6.21 7.63
CA ILE A 29 -28.98 4.90 7.53
C ILE A 29 -28.40 3.95 8.56
N GLY A 30 -29.19 3.57 9.55
CA GLY A 30 -28.80 2.69 10.65
C GLY A 30 -29.27 3.20 12.00
N GLY A 31 -29.32 2.33 13.01
CA GLY A 31 -29.60 2.76 14.38
C GLY A 31 -28.53 3.73 14.87
N PHE A 32 -28.92 4.90 15.36
CA PHE A 32 -28.03 5.95 15.86
C PHE A 32 -27.01 6.49 14.83
N ALA A 33 -27.21 6.29 13.52
CA ALA A 33 -26.38 6.88 12.48
C ALA A 33 -26.52 8.41 12.51
N GLY A 34 -25.41 9.16 12.69
CA GLY A 34 -25.40 10.62 12.76
C GLY A 34 -26.29 11.22 13.84
N ASP A 35 -26.56 10.51 14.93
CA ASP A 35 -27.59 10.88 15.89
C ASP A 35 -27.26 12.13 16.72
N ALA A 36 -25.98 12.50 16.86
CA ALA A 36 -25.54 13.75 17.48
C ALA A 36 -25.15 14.85 16.48
N THR A 37 -25.16 14.57 15.17
CA THR A 37 -24.90 15.59 14.13
C THR A 37 -25.95 16.69 14.19
N ASN A 38 -25.54 17.93 14.36
CA ASN A 38 -26.42 19.08 14.54
C ASN A 38 -26.48 19.97 13.28
N ASP A 39 -25.36 20.53 12.90
CA ASP A 39 -25.21 21.50 11.81
C ASP A 39 -24.36 20.99 10.64
N GLY A 40 -23.69 19.85 10.81
CA GLY A 40 -22.90 19.22 9.75
C GLY A 40 -23.73 18.88 8.50
N ALA A 41 -23.17 19.17 7.32
CA ALA A 41 -23.83 19.01 6.04
C ALA A 41 -23.06 18.06 5.11
N ASN A 42 -23.76 17.47 4.13
CA ASN A 42 -23.20 16.56 3.13
C ASN A 42 -22.54 15.31 3.71
N ASN A 43 -23.01 14.83 4.86
CA ASN A 43 -22.46 13.62 5.49
C ASN A 43 -23.23 12.38 5.04
N THR A 44 -22.49 11.30 4.87
CA THR A 44 -23.06 9.97 4.61
C THR A 44 -22.66 9.03 5.74
N ALA A 45 -23.63 8.56 6.53
CA ALA A 45 -23.47 7.58 7.59
C ALA A 45 -24.34 6.36 7.30
N VAL A 46 -23.74 5.21 7.05
CA VAL A 46 -24.44 3.95 6.81
C VAL A 46 -23.90 2.88 7.75
N GLY A 47 -24.68 2.52 8.73
CA GLY A 47 -24.32 1.54 9.75
C GLY A 47 -24.81 1.94 11.14
N ASN A 48 -24.83 0.99 12.07
CA ASN A 48 -25.17 1.27 13.46
C ASN A 48 -24.08 2.20 14.05
N THR A 49 -24.47 3.30 14.67
CA THR A 49 -23.58 4.33 15.27
C THR A 49 -22.52 4.92 14.34
N ALA A 50 -22.66 4.81 13.01
CA ALA A 50 -21.79 5.51 12.07
C ALA A 50 -21.95 7.04 12.24
N LEU A 51 -20.84 7.81 12.35
CA LEU A 51 -20.81 9.26 12.58
C LEU A 51 -21.71 9.70 13.75
N SER A 52 -21.72 8.98 14.86
CA SER A 52 -22.64 9.32 15.96
C SER A 52 -22.19 10.50 16.82
N ALA A 53 -20.99 11.06 16.63
CA ALA A 53 -20.58 12.34 17.20
C ALA A 53 -21.19 13.52 16.41
N ASN A 54 -21.07 14.75 16.96
CA ASN A 54 -21.42 15.96 16.21
C ASN A 54 -20.37 16.27 15.15
N CYS A 55 -20.47 15.60 14.00
CA CYS A 55 -19.48 15.72 12.93
C CYS A 55 -19.63 17.02 12.14
N GLY A 56 -18.51 17.52 11.58
CA GLY A 56 -18.49 18.61 10.62
C GLY A 56 -19.05 18.17 9.25
N ASN A 57 -18.58 18.80 8.17
CA ASN A 57 -19.13 18.60 6.84
C ASN A 57 -18.40 17.52 6.02
N ASN A 58 -19.07 16.98 5.01
CA ASN A 58 -18.48 16.17 3.94
C ASN A 58 -17.80 14.86 4.44
N ASN A 59 -18.27 14.28 5.54
CA ASN A 59 -17.75 13.00 6.00
C ASN A 59 -18.53 11.83 5.38
N VAL A 60 -17.83 10.74 5.10
CA VAL A 60 -18.40 9.46 4.66
C VAL A 60 -18.01 8.39 5.64
N ALA A 61 -18.98 7.74 6.26
CA ALA A 61 -18.76 6.59 7.13
C ALA A 61 -19.72 5.44 6.77
N VAL A 62 -19.15 4.31 6.40
CA VAL A 62 -19.90 3.11 6.01
C VAL A 62 -19.39 1.91 6.80
N GLY A 63 -20.18 1.41 7.71
CA GLY A 63 -19.86 0.32 8.62
C GLY A 63 -20.36 0.59 10.04
N ALA A 64 -20.52 -0.45 10.85
CA ALA A 64 -20.86 -0.28 12.26
C ALA A 64 -19.74 0.49 12.96
N SER A 65 -20.09 1.53 13.72
CA SER A 65 -19.15 2.41 14.43
C SER A 65 -18.09 3.11 13.55
N ALA A 66 -18.26 3.12 12.21
CA ALA A 66 -17.35 3.86 11.34
C ALA A 66 -17.38 5.36 11.68
N GLY A 67 -16.22 5.97 11.92
CA GLY A 67 -16.07 7.37 12.27
C GLY A 67 -16.88 7.82 13.50
N ILE A 68 -17.12 6.94 14.45
CA ILE A 68 -18.02 7.16 15.59
C ILE A 68 -17.69 8.44 16.40
N ALA A 69 -16.44 8.83 16.48
CA ALA A 69 -15.95 9.96 17.27
C ALA A 69 -15.66 11.23 16.45
N ILE A 70 -15.87 11.20 15.12
CA ILE A 70 -15.50 12.31 14.22
C ILE A 70 -16.27 13.58 14.56
N THR A 71 -15.54 14.67 14.83
CA THR A 71 -16.04 16.04 14.88
C THR A 71 -15.44 16.89 13.75
N GLY A 72 -14.39 16.41 13.09
CA GLY A 72 -13.74 17.06 11.93
C GLY A 72 -14.53 16.91 10.63
N GLU A 73 -13.90 17.25 9.53
CA GLU A 73 -14.52 17.36 8.20
C GLU A 73 -13.78 16.51 7.15
N THR A 74 -14.47 16.19 6.06
CA THR A 74 -13.88 15.57 4.85
C THR A 74 -13.20 14.22 5.08
N ASN A 75 -13.59 13.47 6.12
CA ASN A 75 -13.06 12.14 6.37
C ASN A 75 -13.87 11.07 5.63
N THR A 76 -13.20 10.01 5.16
CA THR A 76 -13.81 8.84 4.54
C THR A 76 -13.43 7.59 5.30
N CYS A 77 -14.38 6.96 5.97
CA CYS A 77 -14.19 5.76 6.80
C CYS A 77 -15.11 4.64 6.30
N VAL A 78 -14.55 3.55 5.78
CA VAL A 78 -15.31 2.41 5.27
C VAL A 78 -14.81 1.10 5.89
N GLY A 79 -15.63 0.47 6.67
CA GLY A 79 -15.36 -0.74 7.44
C GLY A 79 -15.90 -0.63 8.86
N GLU A 80 -16.10 -1.77 9.53
CA GLU A 80 -16.44 -1.79 10.96
C GLU A 80 -15.34 -1.06 11.74
N SER A 81 -15.73 -0.12 12.60
CA SER A 81 -14.81 0.68 13.43
C SER A 81 -13.72 1.43 12.64
N ALA A 82 -13.84 1.60 11.32
CA ALA A 82 -12.89 2.39 10.56
C ALA A 82 -12.92 3.86 11.01
N GLY A 83 -11.75 4.47 11.29
CA GLY A 83 -11.63 5.85 11.73
C GLY A 83 -12.26 6.14 13.10
N ASN A 84 -12.35 5.14 13.98
CA ASN A 84 -13.04 5.31 15.26
C ASN A 84 -12.26 6.18 16.26
N ALA A 85 -10.94 6.32 16.11
CA ALA A 85 -10.11 7.20 16.90
C ALA A 85 -10.03 8.65 16.37
N ILE A 86 -10.49 8.89 15.13
CA ILE A 86 -10.52 10.27 14.59
C ILE A 86 -11.50 11.09 15.41
N THR A 87 -11.03 12.22 15.94
CA THR A 87 -11.90 13.24 16.55
C THR A 87 -11.89 14.51 15.71
N SER A 88 -10.95 15.41 15.94
CA SER A 88 -10.84 16.70 15.25
C SER A 88 -10.07 16.65 13.92
N GLY A 89 -9.51 15.49 13.56
CA GLY A 89 -8.75 15.31 12.32
C GLY A 89 -9.61 15.48 11.05
N ASN A 90 -8.98 15.95 9.97
CA ASN A 90 -9.67 16.25 8.70
C ASN A 90 -8.99 15.52 7.53
N SER A 91 -9.75 15.30 6.45
CA SER A 91 -9.23 14.78 5.18
C SER A 91 -8.53 13.41 5.31
N ASN A 92 -8.98 12.58 6.23
CA ASN A 92 -8.44 11.23 6.40
C ASN A 92 -9.24 10.22 5.56
N ILE A 93 -8.57 9.18 5.09
CA ILE A 93 -9.14 8.02 4.40
C ILE A 93 -8.79 6.76 5.19
N CYS A 94 -9.78 6.10 5.78
CA CYS A 94 -9.63 4.83 6.50
C CYS A 94 -10.50 3.77 5.84
N LEU A 95 -9.87 2.82 5.14
CA LEU A 95 -10.56 1.75 4.42
C LEU A 95 -10.15 0.37 4.96
N GLY A 96 -11.10 -0.31 5.57
CA GLY A 96 -10.95 -1.64 6.17
C GLY A 96 -11.36 -1.65 7.65
N GLN A 97 -11.66 -2.85 8.18
CA GLN A 97 -12.00 -3.01 9.58
C GLN A 97 -10.88 -2.50 10.49
N ASP A 98 -11.22 -1.72 11.53
CA ASP A 98 -10.27 -1.15 12.49
C ASP A 98 -9.09 -0.39 11.84
N SER A 99 -9.22 0.05 10.57
CA SER A 99 -8.25 0.98 9.96
C SER A 99 -8.44 2.37 10.56
N ASP A 100 -7.36 3.04 10.98
CA ASP A 100 -7.48 4.26 11.76
C ASP A 100 -6.31 5.23 11.58
N VAL A 101 -6.37 6.33 12.30
CA VAL A 101 -5.24 7.25 12.49
C VAL A 101 -4.48 6.92 13.77
N SER A 102 -3.19 7.23 13.83
CA SER A 102 -2.35 6.96 15.01
C SER A 102 -2.61 7.94 16.18
N SER A 103 -3.30 9.06 15.90
CA SER A 103 -3.69 10.06 16.91
C SER A 103 -4.96 10.77 16.48
N ALA A 104 -5.82 11.10 17.44
CA ALA A 104 -7.17 11.61 17.26
C ALA A 104 -7.30 12.90 16.38
N GLY A 105 -6.26 13.73 16.35
CA GLY A 105 -6.22 14.97 15.57
C GLY A 105 -5.48 14.86 14.23
N ASN A 106 -5.01 13.67 13.84
CA ASN A 106 -4.28 13.49 12.59
C ASN A 106 -5.13 13.86 11.37
N SER A 107 -4.49 14.45 10.38
CA SER A 107 -5.12 14.90 9.13
C SER A 107 -4.32 14.45 7.92
N ASN A 108 -4.99 14.37 6.76
CA ASN A 108 -4.40 13.95 5.47
C ASN A 108 -3.81 12.53 5.50
N SER A 109 -4.26 11.68 6.41
CA SER A 109 -3.80 10.30 6.52
C SER A 109 -4.58 9.41 5.55
N ILE A 110 -3.89 8.49 4.88
CA ILE A 110 -4.50 7.44 4.06
C ILE A 110 -4.15 6.10 4.68
N CYS A 111 -5.14 5.37 5.15
CA CYS A 111 -5.00 4.09 5.83
C CYS A 111 -5.84 3.03 5.13
N ILE A 112 -5.21 2.03 4.49
CA ILE A 112 -5.89 0.98 3.73
C ILE A 112 -5.49 -0.41 4.22
N GLY A 113 -6.38 -1.09 4.93
CA GLY A 113 -6.12 -2.44 5.44
C GLY A 113 -6.90 -2.75 6.71
N VAL A 114 -6.53 -3.81 7.41
CA VAL A 114 -7.22 -4.28 8.62
C VAL A 114 -6.34 -4.06 9.84
N GLY A 115 -6.85 -3.36 10.85
CA GLY A 115 -6.19 -3.13 12.15
C GLY A 115 -4.87 -2.36 12.03
N ILE A 116 -4.78 -1.43 11.11
CA ILE A 116 -3.58 -0.61 10.87
C ILE A 116 -3.86 0.86 11.15
N THR A 117 -2.80 1.64 11.36
CA THR A 117 -2.90 3.09 11.59
C THR A 117 -1.95 3.87 10.69
N ALA A 118 -2.33 5.12 10.38
CA ALA A 118 -1.49 6.08 9.66
C ALA A 118 -1.30 7.35 10.51
N ALA A 119 -0.12 7.97 10.45
CA ALA A 119 0.11 9.29 11.02
C ALA A 119 -0.40 10.40 10.08
N SER A 120 -0.32 11.67 10.51
CA SER A 120 -0.65 12.78 9.61
C SER A 120 0.27 12.81 8.41
N ASN A 121 -0.30 13.06 7.23
CA ASN A 121 0.40 13.12 5.95
C ASN A 121 1.06 11.80 5.51
N ASP A 122 0.62 10.67 6.06
CA ASP A 122 1.09 9.33 5.70
C ASP A 122 0.11 8.61 4.77
N PHE A 123 0.65 7.81 3.86
CA PHE A 123 -0.04 6.70 3.22
C PHE A 123 0.43 5.37 3.82
N SER A 124 -0.44 4.70 4.55
CA SER A 124 -0.17 3.39 5.15
C SER A 124 -1.10 2.33 4.57
N PHE A 125 -0.57 1.19 4.19
CA PHE A 125 -1.38 0.06 3.74
C PHE A 125 -0.81 -1.28 4.23
N GLY A 126 -1.69 -2.27 4.34
CA GLY A 126 -1.30 -3.61 4.78
C GLY A 126 -2.27 -4.23 5.76
N LYS A 127 -1.74 -4.90 6.77
CA LYS A 127 -2.50 -5.50 7.87
C LYS A 127 -1.74 -5.36 9.18
N THR A 128 -2.41 -5.56 10.32
CA THR A 128 -1.79 -5.60 11.66
C THR A 128 -0.44 -6.30 11.63
N SER A 129 0.59 -5.67 12.17
CA SER A 129 1.98 -6.15 12.24
C SER A 129 2.75 -6.20 10.90
N ASN A 130 2.14 -5.84 9.78
CA ASN A 130 2.79 -5.80 8.46
C ASN A 130 2.30 -4.58 7.66
N VAL A 131 2.72 -3.40 8.07
CA VAL A 131 2.34 -2.12 7.46
C VAL A 131 3.48 -1.61 6.59
N VAL A 132 3.12 -1.11 5.41
CA VAL A 132 4.00 -0.31 4.55
C VAL A 132 3.52 1.13 4.63
N THR A 133 4.42 2.04 4.94
CA THR A 133 4.12 3.47 5.08
C THR A 133 5.00 4.30 4.16
N ASN A 134 4.40 5.32 3.56
CA ASN A 134 5.06 6.39 2.84
C ASN A 134 4.64 7.70 3.51
N ASP A 135 5.63 8.51 3.91
CA ASP A 135 5.43 9.82 4.52
C ASP A 135 5.50 10.90 3.44
N PHE A 136 4.43 11.67 3.27
CA PHE A 136 4.36 12.71 2.23
C PHE A 136 5.17 13.97 2.58
N ASP A 137 5.56 14.14 3.85
CA ASP A 137 6.33 15.28 4.35
C ASP A 137 7.85 15.04 4.33
N ALA A 138 8.27 13.78 4.14
CA ALA A 138 9.68 13.37 4.09
C ALA A 138 10.04 12.80 2.71
N ASP A 139 11.19 12.15 2.63
CA ASP A 139 11.55 11.38 1.43
C ASP A 139 10.49 10.30 1.17
N ALA A 140 9.75 10.44 0.07
CA ALA A 140 8.65 9.57 -0.33
C ALA A 140 9.13 8.15 -0.63
N ALA A 141 9.56 7.43 0.39
CA ALA A 141 10.00 6.04 0.34
C ALA A 141 9.08 5.16 1.17
N PHE A 142 8.67 4.00 0.61
CA PHE A 142 7.95 3.02 1.41
C PHE A 142 8.87 2.41 2.45
N THR A 143 8.55 2.60 3.73
CA THR A 143 9.33 2.10 4.86
C THR A 143 8.73 0.81 5.42
N ARG A 144 9.57 -0.06 5.96
CA ARG A 144 9.18 -1.26 6.69
C ARG A 144 9.98 -1.36 7.98
N SER A 145 9.34 -1.76 9.08
CA SER A 145 10.02 -1.99 10.36
C SER A 145 11.21 -2.93 10.19
N SER A 146 12.37 -2.52 10.73
CA SER A 146 13.62 -3.28 10.68
C SER A 146 14.30 -3.39 12.06
N ASP A 147 13.52 -3.20 13.13
CA ASP A 147 13.98 -3.31 14.51
C ASP A 147 14.48 -4.74 14.83
N SER A 148 15.63 -4.84 15.48
CA SER A 148 16.25 -6.14 15.82
C SER A 148 15.35 -7.00 16.72
N ARG A 149 14.52 -6.38 17.56
CA ARG A 149 13.57 -7.07 18.47
C ARG A 149 12.47 -7.83 17.71
N LEU A 150 12.25 -7.49 16.43
CA LEU A 150 11.28 -8.13 15.55
C LEU A 150 11.92 -9.21 14.67
N LYS A 151 13.22 -9.45 14.79
CA LYS A 151 13.98 -10.37 13.93
C LYS A 151 14.48 -11.58 14.70
N ASN A 152 14.40 -12.72 14.05
CA ASN A 152 14.92 -13.99 14.55
C ASN A 152 15.97 -14.53 13.57
N ASN A 153 16.90 -15.37 14.05
CA ASN A 153 17.90 -16.04 13.23
C ASN A 153 18.71 -15.09 12.33
N VAL A 154 19.13 -13.95 12.88
CA VAL A 154 19.93 -12.96 12.15
C VAL A 154 21.29 -13.57 11.82
N ALA A 155 21.60 -13.63 10.53
CA ALA A 155 22.88 -14.12 10.00
C ALA A 155 23.38 -13.19 8.89
N ASN A 156 24.66 -13.30 8.57
CA ASN A 156 25.24 -12.54 7.46
C ASN A 156 24.62 -12.97 6.13
N ALA A 157 24.36 -12.03 5.24
CA ALA A 157 23.90 -12.32 3.89
C ALA A 157 24.95 -13.13 3.11
N THR A 158 24.52 -14.11 2.34
CA THR A 158 25.41 -14.97 1.54
C THR A 158 25.56 -14.50 0.10
N LEU A 159 24.56 -13.80 -0.44
CA LEU A 159 24.60 -13.22 -1.79
C LEU A 159 25.46 -11.97 -1.79
N GLY A 160 26.62 -12.01 -2.41
CA GLY A 160 27.62 -10.93 -2.48
C GLY A 160 28.14 -10.74 -3.90
N LEU A 161 29.45 -10.47 -4.03
CA LEU A 161 30.11 -10.11 -5.30
C LEU A 161 29.94 -11.17 -6.38
N ASP A 162 30.11 -12.46 -6.05
CA ASP A 162 29.96 -13.55 -7.02
C ASP A 162 28.54 -13.62 -7.57
N PHE A 163 27.51 -13.45 -6.72
CA PHE A 163 26.12 -13.41 -7.16
C PHE A 163 25.87 -12.22 -8.08
N VAL A 164 26.32 -11.03 -7.69
CA VAL A 164 26.13 -9.80 -8.48
C VAL A 164 26.81 -9.90 -9.84
N ASN A 165 27.98 -10.49 -9.92
CA ASN A 165 28.71 -10.69 -11.18
C ASN A 165 28.01 -11.67 -12.13
N ASN A 166 27.16 -12.56 -11.62
CA ASN A 166 26.34 -13.49 -12.40
C ASN A 166 25.02 -12.88 -12.89
N LEU A 167 24.68 -11.65 -12.48
CA LEU A 167 23.50 -10.94 -12.98
C LEU A 167 23.86 -10.19 -14.28
N ARG A 168 22.96 -10.23 -15.25
CA ARG A 168 23.11 -9.51 -16.52
C ARG A 168 22.09 -8.36 -16.62
N PRO A 169 22.47 -7.10 -16.37
CA PRO A 169 21.62 -5.96 -16.66
C PRO A 169 21.31 -5.88 -18.16
N VAL A 170 20.03 -5.66 -18.49
CA VAL A 170 19.55 -5.61 -19.87
C VAL A 170 18.63 -4.41 -20.09
N THR A 171 18.54 -4.01 -21.35
CA THR A 171 17.43 -3.19 -21.85
C THR A 171 16.46 -4.06 -22.65
N TYR A 172 15.16 -3.77 -22.55
CA TYR A 172 14.14 -4.52 -23.28
C TYR A 172 12.92 -3.65 -23.56
N LYS A 173 12.07 -4.13 -24.45
CA LYS A 173 10.69 -3.65 -24.61
C LYS A 173 9.73 -4.81 -24.31
N TRP A 174 8.58 -4.49 -23.77
CA TRP A 174 7.54 -5.49 -23.63
C TRP A 174 7.04 -5.96 -24.99
N LYS A 175 6.76 -7.25 -25.12
CA LYS A 175 6.04 -7.79 -26.29
C LYS A 175 4.58 -7.34 -26.21
N ALA A 176 3.94 -7.09 -27.34
CA ALA A 176 2.50 -6.94 -27.39
C ALA A 176 1.82 -8.25 -26.94
N SER A 177 0.64 -8.15 -26.30
CA SER A 177 -0.09 -9.34 -25.86
C SER A 177 -0.38 -10.33 -27.00
N ALA A 178 -0.56 -9.84 -28.22
CA ALA A 178 -0.76 -10.68 -29.40
C ALA A 178 0.50 -11.48 -29.80
N ASP A 179 1.70 -10.98 -29.48
CA ASP A 179 3.00 -11.60 -29.81
C ASP A 179 3.47 -12.62 -28.76
N LEU A 180 2.72 -12.81 -27.70
CA LEU A 180 2.99 -13.86 -26.71
C LEU A 180 2.64 -15.23 -27.30
N ASP A 181 3.37 -16.27 -26.88
CA ASP A 181 3.09 -17.65 -27.34
C ASP A 181 1.68 -18.08 -26.92
N ALA A 182 0.86 -18.41 -27.89
CA ALA A 182 -0.52 -18.84 -27.68
C ALA A 182 -0.63 -20.22 -27.02
N ASN A 183 0.43 -21.02 -27.06
CA ASN A 183 0.48 -22.36 -26.47
C ASN A 183 1.08 -22.35 -25.06
N ASP A 184 1.58 -21.21 -24.60
CA ASP A 184 2.11 -21.08 -23.24
C ASP A 184 0.96 -20.82 -22.24
N ALA A 185 0.62 -21.86 -21.46
CA ALA A 185 -0.47 -21.80 -20.50
C ALA A 185 -0.20 -20.78 -19.37
N GLU A 186 1.06 -20.51 -19.01
CA GLU A 186 1.43 -19.51 -18.01
C GLU A 186 1.12 -18.07 -18.50
N LEU A 187 1.12 -17.84 -19.83
CA LEU A 187 0.87 -16.53 -20.46
C LEU A 187 -0.56 -16.34 -20.98
N ALA A 188 -1.40 -17.37 -20.96
CA ALA A 188 -2.76 -17.33 -21.51
C ALA A 188 -3.61 -16.17 -20.95
N HIS A 189 -3.46 -15.85 -19.67
CA HIS A 189 -4.18 -14.76 -18.98
C HIS A 189 -3.80 -13.35 -19.50
N LEU A 190 -2.68 -13.21 -20.22
CA LEU A 190 -2.22 -11.96 -20.84
C LEU A 190 -2.69 -11.82 -22.30
N ARG A 191 -3.40 -12.82 -22.84
CA ARG A 191 -3.91 -12.89 -24.23
C ARG A 191 -5.44 -12.83 -24.27
N VAL A 192 -6.03 -11.89 -23.54
CA VAL A 192 -7.49 -11.73 -23.50
C VAL A 192 -7.97 -11.09 -24.82
N ALA A 193 -8.97 -11.69 -25.46
CA ALA A 193 -9.60 -11.15 -26.65
C ALA A 193 -10.80 -10.25 -26.30
N ASP A 194 -11.07 -9.26 -27.14
CA ASP A 194 -12.31 -8.49 -27.15
C ASP A 194 -13.47 -9.29 -27.78
N ASP A 195 -14.65 -8.70 -27.87
CA ASP A 195 -15.84 -9.32 -28.44
C ASP A 195 -15.71 -9.60 -29.93
N ASP A 196 -14.78 -8.92 -30.62
CA ASP A 196 -14.48 -9.11 -32.08
C ASP A 196 -13.35 -10.14 -32.29
N GLY A 197 -12.79 -10.69 -31.21
CA GLY A 197 -11.71 -11.70 -31.23
C GLY A 197 -10.31 -11.12 -31.37
N ASN A 198 -10.12 -9.80 -31.25
CA ASN A 198 -8.79 -9.18 -31.25
C ASN A 198 -8.14 -9.27 -29.90
N ILE A 199 -6.84 -9.59 -29.83
CA ILE A 199 -6.12 -9.62 -28.55
C ILE A 199 -5.90 -8.19 -28.03
N ILE A 200 -6.45 -7.90 -26.86
CA ILE A 200 -6.28 -6.61 -26.17
C ILE A 200 -4.82 -6.51 -25.71
N ASN A 201 -4.12 -5.46 -26.15
CA ASN A 201 -2.75 -5.24 -25.69
C ASN A 201 -2.71 -4.56 -24.32
N HIS A 202 -2.21 -5.27 -23.32
CA HIS A 202 -2.03 -4.78 -21.94
C HIS A 202 -0.61 -4.26 -21.66
N MET A 203 0.31 -4.31 -22.64
CA MET A 203 1.71 -3.97 -22.48
C MET A 203 2.07 -2.63 -23.13
N THR A 204 2.94 -1.86 -22.50
CA THR A 204 3.55 -0.66 -23.07
C THR A 204 4.75 -1.07 -23.93
N THR A 205 4.58 -1.14 -25.25
CA THR A 205 5.54 -1.75 -26.18
C THR A 205 6.57 -0.80 -26.77
N ASP A 206 6.37 0.51 -26.66
CA ASP A 206 7.19 1.56 -27.27
C ASP A 206 8.28 2.13 -26.34
N ILE A 207 8.18 1.85 -25.02
CA ILE A 207 9.13 2.32 -24.01
C ILE A 207 10.26 1.30 -23.82
N THR A 208 11.51 1.78 -23.86
CA THR A 208 12.68 0.97 -23.49
C THR A 208 12.79 0.90 -21.97
N MET A 209 12.76 -0.30 -21.44
CA MET A 209 12.88 -0.61 -20.02
C MET A 209 14.32 -1.07 -19.71
N HIS A 210 14.71 -0.92 -18.43
CA HIS A 210 15.96 -1.44 -17.90
C HIS A 210 15.67 -2.45 -16.79
N GLY A 211 16.36 -3.57 -16.77
CA GLY A 211 16.10 -4.58 -15.73
C GLY A 211 16.98 -5.82 -15.86
N LEU A 212 16.47 -6.91 -15.31
CA LEU A 212 17.07 -8.24 -15.33
C LEU A 212 16.06 -9.23 -15.92
N ILE A 213 16.52 -10.34 -16.43
CA ILE A 213 15.69 -11.46 -16.87
C ILE A 213 15.48 -12.42 -15.69
N ALA A 214 14.24 -12.68 -15.30
CA ALA A 214 13.92 -13.45 -14.09
C ALA A 214 14.47 -14.89 -14.13
N GLN A 215 14.51 -15.52 -15.29
CA GLN A 215 15.10 -16.85 -15.50
C GLN A 215 16.60 -16.86 -15.27
N GLU A 216 17.33 -15.81 -15.71
CA GLU A 216 18.77 -15.67 -15.49
C GLU A 216 19.08 -15.43 -14.01
N VAL A 217 18.26 -14.60 -13.35
CA VAL A 217 18.34 -14.42 -11.88
C VAL A 217 18.14 -15.73 -11.16
N LYS A 218 17.17 -16.54 -11.57
CA LYS A 218 16.96 -17.87 -10.97
C LYS A 218 18.20 -18.76 -11.12
N THR A 219 18.81 -18.76 -12.29
CA THR A 219 20.05 -19.51 -12.54
C THR A 219 21.20 -19.04 -11.63
N ALA A 220 21.35 -17.72 -11.44
CA ALA A 220 22.35 -17.16 -10.54
C ALA A 220 22.11 -17.56 -9.07
N LEU A 221 20.83 -17.59 -8.64
CA LEU A 221 20.45 -18.07 -7.29
C LEU A 221 20.74 -19.56 -7.11
N ASP A 222 20.45 -20.38 -8.12
CA ASP A 222 20.73 -21.82 -8.09
C ASP A 222 22.25 -22.08 -8.00
N THR A 223 23.05 -21.33 -8.73
CA THR A 223 24.52 -21.38 -8.66
C THR A 223 25.02 -20.99 -7.27
N ALA A 224 24.37 -20.03 -6.61
CA ALA A 224 24.69 -19.62 -5.24
C ALA A 224 24.10 -20.56 -4.16
N ASN A 225 23.34 -21.60 -4.53
CA ASN A 225 22.61 -22.51 -3.64
C ASN A 225 21.63 -21.77 -2.70
N VAL A 226 20.98 -20.69 -3.17
CA VAL A 226 20.02 -19.91 -2.40
C VAL A 226 18.62 -20.07 -2.99
N SER A 227 17.71 -20.68 -2.22
CA SER A 227 16.34 -20.97 -2.66
C SER A 227 15.27 -20.01 -2.07
N ASN A 228 15.61 -19.23 -1.05
CA ASN A 228 14.67 -18.43 -0.27
C ASN A 228 14.80 -16.92 -0.47
N PHE A 229 15.47 -16.46 -1.53
CA PHE A 229 15.61 -15.05 -1.85
C PHE A 229 14.33 -14.49 -2.47
N LYS A 230 13.69 -13.56 -1.79
CA LYS A 230 12.41 -12.97 -2.22
C LYS A 230 12.54 -11.91 -3.33
N GLY A 231 13.75 -11.62 -3.79
CA GLY A 231 13.98 -10.83 -4.99
C GLY A 231 13.58 -11.55 -6.29
N TRP A 232 13.30 -12.87 -6.22
CA TRP A 232 12.73 -13.69 -7.29
C TRP A 232 11.51 -14.45 -6.77
N SER A 233 10.47 -14.55 -7.59
CA SER A 233 9.27 -15.33 -7.30
C SER A 233 8.56 -15.76 -8.58
N LYS A 234 7.53 -16.58 -8.44
CA LYS A 234 6.50 -16.82 -9.46
C LYS A 234 5.17 -16.29 -8.95
N ASP A 235 4.36 -15.76 -9.86
CA ASP A 235 2.97 -15.43 -9.56
C ASP A 235 2.07 -16.67 -9.56
N SER A 236 0.76 -16.47 -9.41
CA SER A 236 -0.24 -17.56 -9.38
C SER A 236 -0.39 -18.30 -10.71
N TYR A 237 0.09 -17.72 -11.81
CA TYR A 237 0.06 -18.32 -13.15
C TYR A 237 1.37 -19.01 -13.52
N GLY A 238 2.43 -18.87 -12.71
CA GLY A 238 3.75 -19.43 -12.98
C GLY A 238 4.72 -18.43 -13.59
N VAL A 239 4.28 -17.23 -13.96
CA VAL A 239 5.13 -16.21 -14.57
C VAL A 239 6.17 -15.71 -13.56
N GLN A 240 7.44 -15.73 -13.98
CA GLN A 240 8.54 -15.34 -13.11
C GLN A 240 8.65 -13.83 -12.97
N GLN A 241 8.90 -13.39 -11.74
CA GLN A 241 8.96 -11.98 -11.35
C GLN A 241 10.23 -11.68 -10.56
N ILE A 242 10.67 -10.42 -10.59
CA ILE A 242 11.78 -9.90 -9.78
C ILE A 242 11.33 -8.65 -9.00
N SER A 243 11.76 -8.56 -7.73
CA SER A 243 11.67 -7.34 -6.92
C SER A 243 13.03 -6.66 -6.88
N ARG A 244 13.17 -5.54 -7.61
CA ARG A 244 14.46 -4.86 -7.81
C ARG A 244 15.08 -4.34 -6.52
N GLU A 245 14.26 -3.88 -5.59
CA GLU A 245 14.71 -3.34 -4.30
C GLU A 245 15.44 -4.39 -3.44
N MET A 246 15.09 -5.65 -3.59
CA MET A 246 15.72 -6.75 -2.84
C MET A 246 17.21 -6.94 -3.19
N TYR A 247 17.67 -6.42 -4.34
CA TYR A 247 19.07 -6.53 -4.77
C TYR A 247 19.99 -5.53 -4.07
N VAL A 248 19.44 -4.53 -3.37
CA VAL A 248 20.26 -3.55 -2.62
C VAL A 248 21.12 -4.25 -1.57
N ILE A 249 20.62 -5.25 -0.87
CA ILE A 249 21.38 -5.99 0.16
C ILE A 249 22.55 -6.79 -0.45
N PRO A 250 22.35 -7.61 -1.50
CA PRO A 250 23.45 -8.20 -2.26
C PRO A 250 24.48 -7.19 -2.77
N LEU A 251 24.04 -6.03 -3.27
CA LEU A 251 24.93 -4.97 -3.74
C LEU A 251 25.78 -4.39 -2.60
N ILE A 252 25.19 -4.11 -1.44
CA ILE A 252 25.94 -3.64 -0.27
C ILE A 252 27.02 -4.65 0.10
N LYS A 253 26.69 -5.93 0.16
CA LYS A 253 27.65 -7.00 0.47
C LYS A 253 28.74 -7.09 -0.60
N ALA A 254 28.38 -7.03 -1.88
CA ALA A 254 29.35 -7.06 -2.98
C ALA A 254 30.35 -5.91 -2.89
N VAL A 255 29.89 -4.69 -2.57
CA VAL A 255 30.77 -3.52 -2.36
C VAL A 255 31.71 -3.73 -1.17
N GLN A 256 31.22 -4.29 -0.06
CA GLN A 256 32.06 -4.61 1.12
C GLN A 256 33.15 -5.64 0.79
N GLU A 257 32.80 -6.69 0.03
CA GLU A 257 33.76 -7.71 -0.42
C GLU A 257 34.80 -7.12 -1.39
N LEU A 258 34.36 -6.28 -2.31
CA LEU A 258 35.25 -5.58 -3.25
C LEU A 258 36.21 -4.63 -2.52
N SER A 259 35.74 -3.85 -1.53
CA SER A 259 36.57 -2.99 -0.70
C SER A 259 37.64 -3.81 0.04
N THR A 260 37.27 -4.92 0.65
CA THR A 260 38.21 -5.79 1.35
C THR A 260 39.27 -6.37 0.40
N ALA A 261 38.87 -6.79 -0.80
CA ALA A 261 39.79 -7.31 -1.81
C ALA A 261 40.74 -6.22 -2.31
N LEU A 262 40.26 -4.98 -2.47
CA LEU A 262 41.07 -3.83 -2.86
C LEU A 262 42.13 -3.50 -1.80
N ASP A 263 41.74 -3.44 -0.52
CA ASP A 263 42.65 -3.16 0.59
C ASP A 263 43.76 -4.21 0.67
N ALA A 264 43.41 -5.49 0.50
CA ALA A 264 44.37 -6.58 0.45
C ALA A 264 45.37 -6.45 -0.74
N ALA A 265 44.86 -6.05 -1.92
CA ALA A 265 45.70 -5.81 -3.10
C ALA A 265 46.64 -4.63 -2.89
N LEU A 266 46.18 -3.51 -2.32
CA LEU A 266 47.01 -2.34 -2.02
C LEU A 266 48.09 -2.67 -0.99
N ALA A 267 47.76 -3.39 0.08
CA ALA A 267 48.74 -3.85 1.06
C ALA A 267 49.84 -4.71 0.42
N ARG A 268 49.46 -5.59 -0.52
CA ARG A 268 50.42 -6.43 -1.27
C ARG A 268 51.31 -5.63 -2.20
N ILE A 269 50.77 -4.61 -2.88
CA ILE A 269 51.54 -3.68 -3.71
C ILE A 269 52.57 -2.94 -2.86
N THR A 270 52.16 -2.34 -1.74
CA THR A 270 53.06 -1.65 -0.80
C THR A 270 54.19 -2.54 -0.33
N THR A 271 53.91 -3.84 -0.07
CA THR A 271 54.94 -4.79 0.33
C THR A 271 55.93 -5.13 -0.80
N LEU A 272 55.51 -5.02 -2.07
CA LEU A 272 56.35 -5.31 -3.23
C LEU A 272 57.20 -4.11 -3.67
N GLU A 273 56.78 -2.90 -3.33
CA GLU A 273 57.45 -1.64 -3.67
C GLU A 273 58.44 -1.17 -2.61
N GLY A 274 58.40 -1.72 -1.38
CA GLY A 274 59.30 -1.40 -0.23
C GLY A 274 60.31 -2.47 0.00
#